data_afae4860b1247fe7b8b1e84050dd0a5e
#
_entry.id   afae4860b1247fe7b8b1e84050dd0a5e
#
_cell.length_a   1.000
_cell.length_b   1.000
_cell.length_c   1.000
_cell.angle_alpha   90.00
_cell.angle_beta   90.00
_cell.angle_gamma   90.00
#
_symmetry.space_group_name_H-M   'P 1'
#
loop_
_entity.id
_entity.type
_entity.pdbx_description
1 polymer ?
#
loop_
_entity_poly.entity_id
_entity_poly.type
_entity_poly.pdbx_seq_one_letter_code
_entity_poly.pdbx_strand_id
1 'polypeptide(L)'
;HTYNIQEVKNIFYSIVRVWVKGHLLNGTSKDIFLIQPFKANPVRHLDVGYVPKKEKYFYMLYFSSSRNFSKNIRLIASKKGYKLNEKGIFDRQSGKQIDFQPKSEKDIFDYLDIPYVKPENRK
;
A
#
# COMPACT_ATOMS: atom_id res chain seq x y z
N HIS A 1 -16.97 0.14 -10.92
CA HIS A 1 -16.09 0.84 -11.84
C HIS A 1 -14.64 0.63 -11.48
N THR A 2 -13.86 0.19 -12.44
CA THR A 2 -12.44 0.00 -12.26
C THR A 2 -11.69 1.02 -13.10
N TYR A 3 -10.91 1.89 -12.46
CA TYR A 3 -10.05 2.86 -13.13
C TYR A 3 -8.65 2.29 -13.26
N ASN A 4 -7.93 2.61 -14.34
CA ASN A 4 -6.52 2.33 -14.41
C ASN A 4 -5.74 3.35 -13.56
N ILE A 5 -4.47 3.06 -13.31
CA ILE A 5 -3.62 3.92 -12.44
C ILE A 5 -3.51 5.34 -12.99
N GLN A 6 -3.38 5.49 -14.31
CA GLN A 6 -3.26 6.82 -14.92
C GLN A 6 -4.53 7.64 -14.74
N GLU A 7 -5.70 7.03 -14.85
CA GLU A 7 -6.98 7.71 -14.61
C GLU A 7 -7.11 8.16 -13.16
N VAL A 8 -6.79 7.30 -12.20
CA VAL A 8 -6.83 7.63 -10.77
C VAL A 8 -5.86 8.76 -10.48
N LYS A 9 -4.66 8.72 -11.05
CA LYS A 9 -3.64 9.76 -10.89
C LYS A 9 -4.16 11.11 -11.39
N ASN A 10 -4.79 11.13 -12.56
CA ASN A 10 -5.34 12.35 -13.15
C ASN A 10 -6.47 12.94 -12.29
N ILE A 11 -7.37 12.08 -11.80
CA ILE A 11 -8.47 12.50 -10.92
C ILE A 11 -7.90 13.10 -9.63
N PHE A 12 -6.95 12.44 -9.01
CA PHE A 12 -6.35 12.93 -7.78
C PHE A 12 -5.67 14.29 -7.99
N TYR A 13 -4.88 14.42 -9.04
CA TYR A 13 -4.20 15.67 -9.35
C TYR A 13 -5.19 16.82 -9.57
N SER A 14 -6.31 16.55 -10.26
CA SER A 14 -7.34 17.57 -10.52
C SER A 14 -7.95 18.12 -9.22
N ILE A 15 -7.97 17.32 -8.16
CA ILE A 15 -8.50 17.73 -6.84
C ILE A 15 -7.49 18.56 -6.07
N VAL A 16 -6.22 18.16 -6.06
CA VAL A 16 -5.21 18.78 -5.20
C VAL A 16 -4.39 19.87 -5.87
N ARG A 17 -4.53 20.07 -7.19
CA ARG A 17 -3.68 20.95 -7.99
C ARG A 17 -3.58 22.38 -7.46
N VAL A 18 -4.65 22.89 -6.81
CA VAL A 18 -4.65 24.25 -6.26
C VAL A 18 -3.67 24.43 -5.10
N TRP A 19 -3.28 23.33 -4.44
CA TRP A 19 -2.33 23.33 -3.33
C TRP A 19 -0.91 22.97 -3.75
N VAL A 20 -0.74 22.45 -4.98
CA VAL A 20 0.55 21.96 -5.44
C VAL A 20 1.46 23.11 -5.79
N LYS A 21 2.65 23.14 -5.21
CA LYS A 21 3.73 24.07 -5.52
C LYS A 21 4.80 23.45 -6.40
N GLY A 22 4.84 22.13 -6.48
CA GLY A 22 5.80 21.42 -7.32
C GLY A 22 5.74 19.93 -7.09
N HIS A 23 6.53 19.19 -7.87
CA HIS A 23 6.72 17.75 -7.75
C HIS A 23 8.17 17.47 -7.37
N LEU A 24 8.38 16.61 -6.35
CA LEU A 24 9.69 16.00 -6.11
C LEU A 24 9.82 14.69 -6.89
N LEU A 25 8.69 14.03 -7.14
CA LEU A 25 8.64 12.80 -7.91
C LEU A 25 7.33 12.75 -8.68
N ASN A 26 7.41 12.51 -9.98
CA ASN A 26 6.26 12.28 -10.86
C ASN A 26 6.46 10.93 -11.54
N GLY A 27 6.09 9.85 -10.82
CA GLY A 27 6.26 8.49 -11.28
C GLY A 27 4.98 7.87 -11.82
N THR A 28 5.08 6.64 -12.29
CA THR A 28 3.93 5.89 -12.82
C THR A 28 3.03 5.34 -11.73
N SER A 29 3.58 5.01 -10.56
CA SER A 29 2.82 4.41 -9.45
C SER A 29 2.90 5.23 -8.17
N LYS A 30 3.67 6.32 -8.17
CA LYS A 30 3.88 7.13 -6.98
C LYS A 30 4.15 8.58 -7.37
N ASP A 31 3.57 9.50 -6.62
CA ASP A 31 3.86 10.94 -6.72
C ASP A 31 4.29 11.46 -5.35
N ILE A 32 5.19 12.43 -5.35
CA ILE A 32 5.52 13.21 -4.16
C ILE A 32 5.34 14.68 -4.53
N PHE A 33 4.35 15.31 -3.92
CA PHE A 33 4.02 16.71 -4.16
C PHE A 33 4.58 17.61 -3.06
N LEU A 34 4.96 18.82 -3.45
CA LEU A 34 5.13 19.92 -2.50
C LEU A 34 3.80 20.66 -2.44
N ILE A 35 3.17 20.69 -1.27
CA ILE A 35 1.87 21.33 -1.10
C ILE A 35 1.92 22.45 -0.08
N GLN A 36 1.07 23.47 -0.31
CA GLN A 36 0.87 24.57 0.61
C GLN A 36 -0.61 24.97 0.53
N PRO A 37 -1.48 24.38 1.39
CA PRO A 37 -2.92 24.67 1.33
C PRO A 37 -3.26 26.13 1.53
N PHE A 38 -2.52 26.82 2.41
CA PHE A 38 -2.68 28.25 2.66
C PHE A 38 -1.31 28.91 2.68
N LYS A 39 -1.24 30.20 2.29
CA LYS A 39 0.03 30.93 2.27
C LYS A 39 0.73 30.96 3.62
N ALA A 40 -0.04 30.94 4.73
CA ALA A 40 0.51 30.96 6.08
C ALA A 40 1.07 29.60 6.53
N ASN A 41 0.74 28.52 5.81
CA ASN A 41 1.21 27.19 6.16
C ASN A 41 2.61 26.95 5.58
N PRO A 42 3.43 26.14 6.28
CA PRO A 42 4.70 25.70 5.68
C PRO A 42 4.42 24.76 4.49
N VAL A 43 5.33 24.75 3.52
CA VAL A 43 5.29 23.80 2.42
C VAL A 43 5.58 22.41 3.00
N ARG A 44 4.76 21.42 2.61
CA ARG A 44 4.88 20.05 3.08
C ARG A 44 4.94 19.08 1.91
N HIS A 45 5.44 17.89 2.18
CA HIS A 45 5.41 16.80 1.21
C HIS A 45 4.10 16.03 1.35
N LEU A 46 3.51 15.68 0.21
CA LEU A 46 2.38 14.76 0.14
C LEU A 46 2.81 13.57 -0.71
N ASP A 47 2.93 12.42 -0.07
CA ASP A 47 3.30 11.18 -0.73
C ASP A 47 2.04 10.43 -1.14
N VAL A 48 1.92 10.10 -2.43
CA VAL A 48 0.74 9.42 -2.96
C VAL A 48 1.18 8.16 -3.70
N GLY A 49 0.65 7.02 -3.29
CA GLY A 49 0.83 5.75 -3.99
C GLY A 49 -0.44 5.33 -4.69
N TYR A 50 -0.33 4.83 -5.90
CA TYR A 50 -1.45 4.34 -6.69
C TYR A 50 -1.38 2.83 -6.76
N VAL A 51 -2.44 2.14 -6.34
CA VAL A 51 -2.42 0.70 -6.10
C VAL A 51 -3.44 0.01 -7.00
N PRO A 52 -3.05 -1.04 -7.76
CA PRO A 52 -4.03 -1.86 -8.45
C PRO A 52 -5.02 -2.48 -7.47
N LYS A 53 -6.28 -2.62 -7.90
CA LYS A 53 -7.36 -3.16 -7.06
C LYS A 53 -7.01 -4.52 -6.46
N LYS A 54 -6.34 -5.38 -7.23
CA LYS A 54 -5.95 -6.73 -6.77
C LYS A 54 -4.91 -6.73 -5.65
N GLU A 55 -4.18 -5.62 -5.47
CA GLU A 55 -3.14 -5.49 -4.44
C GLU A 55 -3.61 -4.69 -3.23
N LYS A 56 -4.85 -4.21 -3.25
CA LYS A 56 -5.39 -3.26 -2.27
C LYS A 56 -5.18 -3.71 -0.82
N TYR A 57 -5.55 -4.93 -0.48
CA TYR A 57 -5.52 -5.38 0.91
C TYR A 57 -4.11 -5.70 1.38
N PHE A 58 -3.22 -6.14 0.50
CA PHE A 58 -1.81 -6.29 0.83
C PHE A 58 -1.16 -4.95 1.11
N TYR A 59 -1.49 -3.94 0.31
CA TYR A 59 -1.00 -2.59 0.50
C TYR A 59 -1.51 -1.98 1.81
N MET A 60 -2.80 -2.16 2.11
CA MET A 60 -3.39 -1.69 3.36
C MET A 60 -2.71 -2.32 4.57
N LEU A 61 -2.47 -3.61 4.52
CA LEU A 61 -1.76 -4.31 5.58
C LEU A 61 -0.35 -3.75 5.78
N TYR A 62 0.37 -3.53 4.69
CA TYR A 62 1.72 -2.98 4.72
C TYR A 62 1.76 -1.59 5.35
N PHE A 63 0.89 -0.69 4.92
CA PHE A 63 0.91 0.70 5.36
C PHE A 63 0.24 0.94 6.71
N SER A 64 -0.70 0.09 7.13
CA SER A 64 -1.38 0.24 8.41
C SER A 64 -0.64 -0.43 9.57
N SER A 65 0.45 -1.11 9.29
CA SER A 65 1.23 -1.86 10.28
C SER A 65 2.53 -1.14 10.61
N SER A 66 2.99 -1.28 11.87
CA SER A 66 4.32 -0.80 12.24
C SER A 66 5.40 -1.60 11.51
N ARG A 67 6.62 -1.06 11.48
CA ARG A 67 7.76 -1.76 10.89
C ARG A 67 7.98 -3.13 11.55
N ASN A 68 7.90 -3.18 12.88
CA ASN A 68 8.08 -4.42 13.64
C ASN A 68 6.98 -5.44 13.33
N PHE A 69 5.73 -4.99 13.29
CA PHE A 69 4.61 -5.89 12.96
C PHE A 69 4.76 -6.43 11.54
N SER A 70 5.06 -5.58 10.57
CA SER A 70 5.26 -5.99 9.18
C SER A 70 6.40 -7.01 9.06
N LYS A 71 7.51 -6.78 9.77
CA LYS A 71 8.63 -7.70 9.81
C LYS A 71 8.21 -9.07 10.36
N ASN A 72 7.47 -9.06 11.48
CA ASN A 72 7.03 -10.29 12.13
C ASN A 72 6.09 -11.12 11.24
N ILE A 73 5.10 -10.46 10.60
CA ILE A 73 4.17 -11.18 9.74
C ILE A 73 4.87 -11.75 8.50
N ARG A 74 5.87 -11.05 7.98
CA ARG A 74 6.69 -11.55 6.87
C ARG A 74 7.54 -12.75 7.29
N LEU A 75 8.06 -12.76 8.51
CA LEU A 75 8.81 -13.89 9.04
C LEU A 75 7.92 -15.11 9.20
N ILE A 76 6.68 -14.92 9.67
CA ILE A 76 5.71 -16.01 9.79
C ILE A 76 5.42 -16.60 8.40
N ALA A 77 5.17 -15.75 7.41
CA ALA A 77 4.95 -16.20 6.03
C ALA A 77 6.17 -16.97 5.51
N SER A 78 7.36 -16.47 5.78
CA SER A 78 8.62 -17.09 5.37
C SER A 78 8.78 -18.51 5.93
N LYS A 79 8.45 -18.70 7.22
CA LYS A 79 8.50 -20.01 7.87
C LYS A 79 7.52 -21.01 7.25
N LYS A 80 6.46 -20.51 6.62
CA LYS A 80 5.45 -21.34 5.95
C LYS A 80 5.76 -21.58 4.47
N GLY A 81 6.91 -21.09 3.99
CA GLY A 81 7.33 -21.26 2.60
C GLY A 81 6.82 -20.20 1.64
N TYR A 82 6.35 -19.06 2.16
CA TYR A 82 5.82 -17.95 1.38
C TYR A 82 6.69 -16.71 1.48
N LYS A 83 6.56 -15.84 0.49
CA LYS A 83 7.09 -14.48 0.53
C LYS A 83 5.90 -13.52 0.48
N LEU A 84 5.73 -12.72 1.53
CA LEU A 84 4.67 -11.73 1.64
C LEU A 84 5.24 -10.34 1.40
N ASN A 85 4.59 -9.57 0.53
CA ASN A 85 4.90 -8.15 0.33
C ASN A 85 3.62 -7.38 -0.04
N GLU A 86 3.77 -6.10 -0.37
CA GLU A 86 2.65 -5.22 -0.72
C GLU A 86 1.93 -5.62 -2.01
N LYS A 87 2.51 -6.50 -2.80
CA LYS A 87 1.94 -6.97 -4.06
C LYS A 87 1.17 -8.28 -3.92
N GLY A 88 1.42 -9.04 -2.86
CA GLY A 88 0.75 -10.32 -2.66
C GLY A 88 1.60 -11.34 -1.94
N ILE A 89 1.20 -12.59 -2.08
CA ILE A 89 1.87 -13.75 -1.51
C ILE A 89 2.50 -14.54 -2.65
N PHE A 90 3.76 -14.91 -2.49
CA PHE A 90 4.54 -15.65 -3.50
C PHE A 90 5.10 -16.93 -2.89
N ASP A 91 5.24 -17.97 -3.72
CA ASP A 91 5.97 -19.18 -3.34
C ASP A 91 7.46 -18.84 -3.27
N ARG A 92 8.10 -19.13 -2.14
CA ARG A 92 9.53 -18.82 -1.95
C ARG A 92 10.44 -19.60 -2.86
N GLN A 93 10.11 -20.85 -3.18
CA GLN A 93 10.96 -21.69 -4.01
C GLN A 93 10.89 -21.32 -5.48
N SER A 94 9.68 -21.17 -6.01
CA SER A 94 9.47 -20.88 -7.42
C SER A 94 9.49 -19.40 -7.76
N GLY A 95 9.24 -18.53 -6.78
CA GLY A 95 9.07 -17.11 -6.98
C GLY A 95 7.75 -16.73 -7.65
N LYS A 96 6.88 -17.70 -7.91
CA LYS A 96 5.59 -17.45 -8.57
C LYS A 96 4.58 -16.93 -7.58
N GLN A 97 3.78 -15.97 -8.03
CA GLN A 97 2.69 -15.44 -7.21
C GLN A 97 1.60 -16.50 -7.02
N ILE A 98 1.15 -16.65 -5.77
CA ILE A 98 0.07 -17.56 -5.43
C ILE A 98 -1.25 -16.95 -5.87
N ASP A 99 -2.10 -17.75 -6.49
CA ASP A 99 -3.43 -17.31 -6.93
C ASP A 99 -4.38 -17.23 -5.73
N PHE A 100 -4.25 -16.12 -5.00
CA PHE A 100 -5.05 -15.83 -3.82
C PHE A 100 -5.53 -14.39 -3.90
N GLN A 101 -6.85 -14.21 -3.89
CA GLN A 101 -7.48 -12.90 -3.97
C GLN A 101 -8.24 -12.63 -2.66
N PRO A 102 -7.62 -11.92 -1.70
CA PRO A 102 -8.29 -11.60 -0.45
C PRO A 102 -9.44 -10.61 -0.70
N LYS A 103 -10.50 -10.76 0.06
CA LYS A 103 -11.65 -9.83 0.06
C LYS A 103 -11.56 -8.85 1.23
N SER A 104 -10.60 -9.04 2.11
CA SER A 104 -10.33 -8.18 3.26
C SER A 104 -8.92 -8.46 3.77
N GLU A 105 -8.42 -7.58 4.66
CA GLU A 105 -7.16 -7.85 5.35
C GLU A 105 -7.22 -9.13 6.16
N LYS A 106 -8.38 -9.40 6.78
CA LYS A 106 -8.58 -10.62 7.58
C LYS A 106 -8.32 -11.89 6.77
N ASP A 107 -8.68 -11.90 5.49
CA ASP A 107 -8.43 -13.05 4.63
C ASP A 107 -6.93 -13.36 4.50
N ILE A 108 -6.07 -12.34 4.53
CA ILE A 108 -4.62 -12.52 4.50
C ILE A 108 -4.15 -13.21 5.78
N PHE A 109 -4.66 -12.77 6.95
CA PHE A 109 -4.33 -13.40 8.23
C PHE A 109 -4.81 -14.85 8.25
N ASP A 110 -6.04 -15.10 7.79
CA ASP A 110 -6.61 -16.46 7.74
C ASP A 110 -5.77 -17.37 6.82
N TYR A 111 -5.32 -16.85 5.67
CA TYR A 111 -4.49 -17.63 4.75
C TYR A 111 -3.17 -18.05 5.39
N LEU A 112 -2.59 -17.17 6.20
CA LEU A 112 -1.34 -17.44 6.90
C LEU A 112 -1.56 -18.19 8.22
N ASP A 113 -2.82 -18.49 8.56
CA ASP A 113 -3.20 -19.19 9.80
C ASP A 113 -2.69 -18.47 11.05
N ILE A 114 -2.94 -17.16 11.09
CA ILE A 114 -2.62 -16.32 12.25
C ILE A 114 -3.86 -15.54 12.68
N PRO A 115 -4.01 -15.24 13.99
CA PRO A 115 -5.14 -14.44 14.46
C PRO A 115 -5.14 -13.04 13.87
N TYR A 116 -6.33 -12.54 13.53
CA TYR A 116 -6.47 -11.19 13.01
C TYR A 116 -6.11 -10.15 14.07
N VAL A 117 -5.32 -9.16 13.68
CA VAL A 117 -4.94 -8.04 14.53
C VAL A 117 -5.44 -6.75 13.88
N LYS A 118 -6.21 -5.97 14.62
CA LYS A 118 -6.73 -4.68 14.15
C LYS A 118 -5.59 -3.69 13.89
N PRO A 119 -5.75 -2.75 12.93
CA PRO A 119 -4.67 -1.80 12.60
C PRO A 119 -4.13 -1.03 13.80
N GLU A 120 -4.98 -0.61 14.73
CA GLU A 120 -4.56 0.13 15.93
C GLU A 120 -3.68 -0.70 16.88
N ASN A 121 -3.69 -2.02 16.76
CA ASN A 121 -2.92 -2.93 17.60
C ASN A 121 -1.67 -3.50 16.90
N ARG A 122 -1.38 -3.08 15.68
CA ARG A 122 -0.22 -3.55 14.90
C ARG A 122 1.01 -2.72 15.24
N LYS A 123 1.58 -3.01 16.38
CA LYS A 123 2.75 -2.28 16.88
C LYS A 123 4.02 -3.10 16.82
#